data_cb4db629d46535974d3eb3908edcff35
#
_entry.id   cb4db629d46535974d3eb3908edcff35
#
_cell.length_a   1.000
_cell.length_b   1.000
_cell.length_c   1.000
_cell.angle_alpha   90.00
_cell.angle_beta   90.00
_cell.angle_gamma   90.00
#
_symmetry.space_group_name_H-M   'P 1'
#
loop_
_entity.id
_entity.type
_entity.pdbx_description
1 polymer ?
#
loop_
_entity_poly.entity_id
_entity_poly.type
_entity_poly.pdbx_seq_one_letter_code
_entity_poly.pdbx_strand_id
1 'polypeptide(L)'
;GDRLVVYLSVDESNIVRDAAFLGNGCAISMASASMMTEIIRGKTKFEAEELFRRFHEMCTSDEEVDFSEDEDVERLMVLSGVRQFPVRVKCATLAWHTMDAALKGEEEATTER
;
A
#
# COMPACT_ATOMS: atom_id res chain seq x y z
N GLY A 1 -2.73 -18.26 -1.85
CA GLY A 1 -2.16 -16.99 -1.44
C GLY A 1 -2.94 -15.80 -1.93
N ASP A 2 -2.57 -14.64 -1.44
CA ASP A 2 -3.20 -13.38 -1.84
C ASP A 2 -2.76 -12.97 -3.23
N ARG A 3 -3.70 -12.48 -4.01
CA ARG A 3 -3.41 -12.00 -5.37
C ARG A 3 -4.23 -10.75 -5.65
N LEU A 4 -3.56 -9.66 -5.95
CA LEU A 4 -4.18 -8.38 -6.23
C LEU A 4 -3.68 -7.79 -7.53
N VAL A 5 -4.58 -7.11 -8.23
CA VAL A 5 -4.25 -6.30 -9.40
C VAL A 5 -4.66 -4.87 -9.08
N VAL A 6 -3.76 -3.94 -9.27
CA VAL A 6 -4.01 -2.51 -9.00
C VAL A 6 -4.03 -1.75 -10.32
N TYR A 7 -5.07 -0.95 -10.51
CA TYR A 7 -5.23 -0.08 -11.67
C TYR A 7 -5.05 1.36 -11.26
N LEU A 8 -4.17 2.07 -11.94
CA LEU A 8 -3.90 3.48 -11.66
C LEU A 8 -4.08 4.31 -12.93
N SER A 9 -4.67 5.49 -12.76
CA SER A 9 -4.72 6.51 -13.79
C SER A 9 -3.86 7.68 -13.31
N VAL A 10 -2.78 7.96 -14.03
CA VAL A 10 -1.83 9.02 -13.67
C VAL A 10 -1.81 10.03 -14.82
N ASP A 11 -1.96 11.31 -14.49
CA ASP A 11 -1.99 12.37 -15.50
C ASP A 11 -0.60 12.84 -15.93
N GLU A 12 -0.55 13.83 -16.82
CA GLU A 12 0.69 14.40 -17.34
C GLU A 12 1.56 15.05 -16.25
N SER A 13 0.95 15.45 -15.15
CA SER A 13 1.66 16.05 -14.00
C SER A 13 2.11 14.99 -12.98
N ASN A 14 1.99 13.71 -13.32
CA ASN A 14 2.31 12.59 -12.43
C ASN A 14 1.44 12.54 -11.18
N ILE A 15 0.20 13.03 -11.28
CA ILE A 15 -0.76 12.96 -10.18
C ILE A 15 -1.68 11.76 -10.41
N VAL A 16 -1.88 10.96 -9.37
CA VAL A 16 -2.80 9.81 -9.41
C VAL A 16 -4.22 10.36 -9.40
N ARG A 17 -4.91 10.23 -10.52
CA ARG A 17 -6.28 10.71 -10.67
C ARG A 17 -7.32 9.69 -10.25
N ASP A 18 -6.98 8.41 -10.39
CA ASP A 18 -7.88 7.34 -9.99
C ASP A 18 -7.06 6.11 -9.61
N ALA A 19 -7.63 5.30 -8.73
CA ALA A 19 -7.02 4.07 -8.28
C ALA A 19 -8.12 3.06 -7.95
N ALA A 20 -7.89 1.82 -8.35
CA ALA A 20 -8.81 0.73 -8.09
C ALA A 20 -8.03 -0.57 -7.95
N PHE A 21 -8.64 -1.58 -7.38
CA PHE A 21 -8.01 -2.89 -7.28
C PHE A 21 -9.03 -4.01 -7.48
N LEU A 22 -8.53 -5.14 -7.93
CA LEU A 22 -9.28 -6.39 -8.02
C LEU A 22 -8.40 -7.50 -7.45
N GLY A 23 -9.03 -8.52 -6.91
CA GLY A 23 -8.30 -9.69 -6.48
C GLY A 23 -8.92 -10.41 -5.31
N ASN A 24 -8.20 -11.43 -4.86
CA ASN A 24 -8.57 -12.25 -3.72
C ASN A 24 -7.46 -12.21 -2.69
N GLY A 25 -7.84 -12.12 -1.43
CA GLY A 25 -6.87 -12.11 -0.36
C GLY A 25 -7.56 -12.19 0.99
N CYS A 26 -6.77 -12.22 2.04
CA CYS A 26 -7.32 -12.19 3.40
C CYS A 26 -7.88 -10.80 3.70
N ALA A 27 -8.60 -10.69 4.81
CA ALA A 27 -9.21 -9.43 5.23
C ALA A 27 -8.18 -8.30 5.34
N ILE A 28 -6.96 -8.61 5.77
CA ILE A 28 -5.88 -7.62 5.90
C ILE A 28 -5.47 -7.08 4.53
N SER A 29 -5.29 -7.97 3.54
CA SER A 29 -4.95 -7.58 2.17
C SER A 29 -6.02 -6.68 1.57
N MET A 30 -7.27 -7.06 1.74
CA MET A 30 -8.40 -6.32 1.18
C MET A 30 -8.58 -4.97 1.85
N ALA A 31 -8.44 -4.91 3.18
CA ALA A 31 -8.52 -3.64 3.93
C ALA A 31 -7.38 -2.70 3.52
N SER A 32 -6.16 -3.21 3.45
CA SER A 32 -5.01 -2.41 3.04
C SER A 32 -5.16 -1.86 1.62
N ALA A 33 -5.62 -2.69 0.69
CA ALA A 33 -5.86 -2.28 -0.69
C ALA A 33 -6.93 -1.18 -0.79
N SER A 34 -8.00 -1.32 -0.04
CA SER A 34 -9.08 -0.33 -0.01
C SER A 34 -8.58 1.02 0.53
N MET A 35 -7.86 0.99 1.64
CA MET A 35 -7.28 2.21 2.23
C MET A 35 -6.30 2.86 1.27
N MET A 36 -5.43 2.07 0.63
CA MET A 36 -4.47 2.56 -0.32
C MET A 36 -5.13 3.31 -1.47
N THR A 37 -6.16 2.73 -2.09
CA THR A 37 -6.83 3.37 -3.24
C THR A 37 -7.47 4.69 -2.86
N GLU A 38 -7.98 4.82 -1.65
CA GLU A 38 -8.53 6.08 -1.17
C GLU A 38 -7.45 7.13 -0.91
N ILE A 39 -6.36 6.70 -0.27
CA ILE A 39 -5.31 7.62 0.18
C ILE A 39 -4.49 8.17 -0.98
N ILE A 40 -4.14 7.35 -1.97
CA ILE A 40 -3.24 7.79 -3.04
C ILE A 40 -3.89 8.67 -4.10
N ARG A 41 -5.20 8.71 -4.18
CA ARG A 41 -5.89 9.60 -5.12
C ARG A 41 -5.53 11.05 -4.82
N GLY A 42 -5.15 11.80 -5.84
CA GLY A 42 -4.77 13.19 -5.71
C GLY A 42 -3.31 13.41 -5.31
N LYS A 43 -2.57 12.35 -5.03
CA LYS A 43 -1.15 12.45 -4.71
C LYS A 43 -0.30 12.28 -5.96
N THR A 44 0.91 12.86 -5.95
CA THR A 44 1.87 12.61 -7.01
C THR A 44 2.45 11.20 -6.88
N LYS A 45 3.04 10.70 -7.95
CA LYS A 45 3.75 9.40 -7.92
C LYS A 45 4.79 9.40 -6.80
N PHE A 46 5.53 10.49 -6.66
CA PHE A 46 6.55 10.63 -5.61
C PHE A 46 5.93 10.51 -4.22
N GLU A 47 4.83 11.21 -3.97
CA GLU A 47 4.14 11.16 -2.68
C GLU A 47 3.61 9.76 -2.38
N ALA A 48 3.08 9.07 -3.39
CA ALA A 48 2.57 7.71 -3.22
C ALA A 48 3.71 6.73 -2.89
N GLU A 49 4.85 6.85 -3.55
CA GLU A 49 6.03 6.02 -3.28
C GLU A 49 6.58 6.27 -1.87
N GLU A 50 6.63 7.53 -1.47
CA GLU A 50 7.10 7.90 -0.13
C GLU A 50 6.18 7.36 0.96
N LEU A 51 4.88 7.42 0.73
CA LEU A 51 3.89 6.88 1.64
C LEU A 51 4.02 5.35 1.77
N PHE A 52 4.25 4.67 0.65
CA PHE A 52 4.52 3.23 0.67
C PHE A 52 5.75 2.92 1.53
N ARG A 53 6.82 3.66 1.34
CA ARG A 53 8.05 3.46 2.11
C ARG A 53 7.79 3.59 3.61
N ARG A 54 7.04 4.61 4.01
CA ARG A 54 6.72 4.84 5.42
C ARG A 54 5.80 3.75 5.97
N PHE A 55 4.82 3.34 5.20
CA PHE A 55 3.93 2.25 5.60
C PHE A 55 4.71 0.93 5.74
N HIS A 56 5.59 0.63 4.81
CA HIS A 56 6.42 -0.56 4.86
C HIS A 56 7.30 -0.56 6.11
N GLU A 57 7.90 0.58 6.42
CA GLU A 57 8.69 0.74 7.64
C GLU A 57 7.83 0.49 8.89
N MET A 58 6.64 1.04 8.93
CA MET A 58 5.71 0.83 10.05
C MET A 58 5.38 -0.65 10.25
N CYS A 59 5.21 -1.41 9.17
CA CYS A 59 4.86 -2.82 9.22
C CYS A 59 6.05 -3.74 9.54
N THR A 60 7.27 -3.29 9.29
CA THR A 60 8.48 -4.13 9.42
C THR A 60 9.42 -3.71 10.53
N SER A 61 9.21 -2.55 11.13
CA SER A 61 10.06 -2.06 12.22
C SER A 61 9.87 -2.88 13.49
N ASP A 62 10.96 -3.17 14.18
CA ASP A 62 10.93 -3.82 15.50
C ASP A 62 10.54 -2.85 16.61
N GLU A 63 10.64 -1.57 16.35
CA GLU A 63 10.31 -0.52 17.31
C GLU A 63 9.02 0.18 16.90
N GLU A 64 8.28 0.63 17.89
CA GLU A 64 7.10 1.44 17.64
C GLU A 64 7.55 2.84 17.21
N VAL A 65 7.14 3.23 16.02
CA VAL A 65 7.47 4.53 15.45
C VAL A 65 6.21 5.41 15.45
N ASP A 66 6.36 6.65 15.86
CA ASP A 66 5.25 7.60 15.87
C ASP A 66 5.13 8.30 14.52
N PHE A 67 4.05 8.01 13.80
CA PHE A 67 3.72 8.65 12.52
C PHE A 67 2.54 9.62 12.65
N SER A 68 2.20 10.05 13.84
CA SER A 68 1.01 10.86 14.10
C SER A 68 0.98 12.21 13.38
N GLU A 69 2.13 12.70 12.91
CA GLU A 69 2.21 13.94 12.15
C GLU A 69 1.72 13.81 10.72
N ASP A 70 1.60 12.58 10.21
CA ASP A 70 1.13 12.30 8.87
C ASP A 70 -0.25 11.64 8.96
N GLU A 71 -1.27 12.37 8.58
CA GLU A 71 -2.66 11.92 8.64
C GLU A 71 -2.90 10.62 7.90
N ASP A 72 -2.29 10.45 6.74
CA ASP A 72 -2.47 9.26 5.92
C ASP A 72 -1.82 8.04 6.57
N VAL A 73 -0.62 8.20 7.11
CA VAL A 73 0.06 7.11 7.81
C VAL A 73 -0.67 6.79 9.10
N GLU A 74 -1.19 7.80 9.79
CA GLU A 74 -1.98 7.60 11.00
C GLU A 74 -3.21 6.72 10.72
N ARG A 75 -3.89 6.95 9.60
CA ARG A 75 -5.02 6.11 9.20
C ARG A 75 -4.58 4.66 9.00
N LEU A 76 -3.38 4.44 8.49
CA LEU A 76 -2.83 3.11 8.25
C LEU A 76 -2.32 2.43 9.52
N MET A 77 -2.16 3.15 10.61
CA MET A 77 -1.68 2.58 11.88
C MET A 77 -2.60 1.50 12.44
N VAL A 78 -3.85 1.47 12.04
CA VAL A 78 -4.77 0.38 12.41
C VAL A 78 -4.22 -0.98 11.98
N LEU A 79 -3.36 -1.01 10.95
CA LEU A 79 -2.75 -2.23 10.45
C LEU A 79 -1.39 -2.54 11.11
N SER A 80 -0.91 -1.69 12.02
CA SER A 80 0.42 -1.84 12.62
C SER A 80 0.60 -3.12 13.45
N GLY A 81 -0.49 -3.69 13.94
CA GLY A 81 -0.45 -4.94 14.71
C GLY A 81 0.12 -6.13 13.94
N VAL A 82 0.20 -6.04 12.61
CA VAL A 82 0.75 -7.12 11.79
C VAL A 82 2.27 -7.30 11.96
N ARG A 83 2.96 -6.32 12.54
CA ARG A 83 4.42 -6.36 12.74
C ARG A 83 4.91 -7.64 13.38
N GLN A 84 4.12 -8.21 14.26
CA GLN A 84 4.48 -9.43 14.99
C GLN A 84 4.25 -10.71 14.20
N PHE A 85 3.66 -10.60 13.02
CA PHE A 85 3.26 -11.75 12.22
C PHE A 85 3.76 -11.59 10.78
N PRO A 86 4.96 -12.12 10.46
CA PRO A 86 5.55 -11.93 9.12
C PRO A 86 4.64 -12.26 7.95
N VAL A 87 3.82 -13.29 8.05
CA VAL A 87 2.88 -13.64 6.99
C VAL A 87 1.85 -12.53 6.78
N ARG A 88 1.39 -11.92 7.86
CA ARG A 88 0.41 -10.83 7.80
C ARG A 88 1.03 -9.53 7.30
N VAL A 89 2.33 -9.33 7.53
CA VAL A 89 3.04 -8.19 6.95
C VAL A 89 2.98 -8.26 5.42
N LYS A 90 3.17 -9.45 4.85
CA LYS A 90 3.03 -9.66 3.41
C LYS A 90 1.63 -9.31 2.93
N CYS A 91 0.61 -9.72 3.68
CA CYS A 91 -0.78 -9.40 3.36
C CYS A 91 -1.04 -7.90 3.39
N ALA A 92 -0.55 -7.20 4.42
CA ALA A 92 -0.77 -5.77 4.56
C ALA A 92 -0.05 -4.97 3.47
N THR A 93 1.11 -5.42 3.03
CA THR A 93 1.94 -4.67 2.08
C THR A 93 1.74 -5.05 0.61
N LEU A 94 1.02 -6.14 0.32
CA LEU A 94 0.84 -6.62 -1.05
C LEU A 94 0.28 -5.53 -1.98
N ALA A 95 -0.79 -4.86 -1.59
CA ALA A 95 -1.41 -3.83 -2.43
C ALA A 95 -0.43 -2.69 -2.71
N TRP A 96 0.37 -2.34 -1.72
CA TRP A 96 1.35 -1.25 -1.84
C TRP A 96 2.50 -1.63 -2.76
N HIS A 97 3.01 -2.87 -2.67
CA HIS A 97 4.01 -3.37 -3.62
C HIS A 97 3.46 -3.38 -5.04
N THR A 98 2.21 -3.79 -5.21
CA THR A 98 1.55 -3.84 -6.50
C THR A 98 1.36 -2.44 -7.07
N MET A 99 0.96 -1.49 -6.21
CA MET A 99 0.84 -0.08 -6.60
C MET A 99 2.20 0.49 -7.05
N ASP A 100 3.25 0.22 -6.29
CA ASP A 100 4.60 0.69 -6.62
C ASP A 100 5.06 0.13 -7.98
N ALA A 101 4.80 -1.16 -8.23
CA ALA A 101 5.08 -1.78 -9.52
C ALA A 101 4.31 -1.11 -10.65
N ALA A 102 3.02 -0.80 -10.41
CA ALA A 102 2.20 -0.11 -11.41
C ALA A 102 2.73 1.29 -11.72
N LEU A 103 3.20 2.02 -10.70
CA LEU A 103 3.80 3.33 -10.88
C LEU A 103 5.08 3.28 -11.72
N LYS A 104 5.78 2.16 -11.67
CA LYS A 104 7.01 1.92 -12.44
C LYS A 104 6.75 1.30 -13.81
N GLY A 105 5.48 1.07 -14.15
CA GLY A 105 5.10 0.48 -15.43
C GLY A 105 5.15 -1.03 -15.49
N GLU A 106 5.29 -1.71 -14.36
CA GLU A 106 5.25 -3.17 -14.29
C GLU A 106 3.79 -3.64 -14.32
N GLU A 107 3.54 -4.82 -14.91
CA GLU A 107 2.18 -5.31 -15.08
C GLU A 107 1.60 -5.98 -13.83
N GLU A 108 2.41 -6.69 -13.07
CA GLU A 108 1.90 -7.50 -11.95
C GLU A 108 2.94 -7.67 -10.84
N ALA A 109 2.47 -7.74 -9.61
CA ALA A 109 3.27 -8.13 -8.45
C ALA A 109 2.44 -9.06 -7.57
N THR A 110 3.12 -9.99 -6.86
CA THR A 110 2.46 -10.94 -5.98
C THR A 110 3.37 -11.31 -4.81
N THR A 111 2.78 -11.67 -3.68
CA THR A 111 3.51 -12.15 -2.50
C THR A 111 3.72 -13.67 -2.50
N GLU A 112 3.26 -14.38 -3.51
CA GLU A 112 3.35 -15.84 -3.57
C GLU A 112 4.71 -16.40 -3.95
N ARG A 113 5.68 -15.58 -4.20
CA ARG A 113 7.02 -16.03 -4.59
C ARG A 113 7.90 -16.32 -3.40
#